data_1a379acb25f528c6f1fcbdeeead460bd
#
_entry.id   1a379acb25f528c6f1fcbdeeead460bd
#
_cell.length_a   1.000
_cell.length_b   1.000
_cell.length_c   1.000
_cell.angle_alpha   90.00
_cell.angle_beta   90.00
_cell.angle_gamma   90.00
#
_symmetry.space_group_name_H-M   'P 1'
#
loop_
_entity.id
_entity.type
_entity.pdbx_description
1 polymer ?
#
loop_
_entity_poly.entity_id
_entity_poly.type
_entity_poly.pdbx_seq_one_letter_code
_entity_poly.pdbx_strand_id
1 'polypeptide(L)'
;MCAKRSKPSTLRIATSHQPHYSPIADMKVIVSEEIEQVCPEFVGACVEAEVVNTPYCEVLWKEIGALGERFRSELTTESLKEISSIAATRRVYRACGKDPSRYRPASEALIRRMLQGKELFQRDTLVDLVNLASIAYGYSIGGFDADKFEGDTLTLGVGRDGEPYEGIGRGIINIAGLPVYRDSKGGVGTPTSDNERTKICLETRHLVVLINGYDGNEQHVKANAEYIQTLLRKYAQSDGGTYFIYRSEK
;
A
#
# COMPACT_ATOMS: atom_id res chain seq x y z
N MET A 1 -35.19 -10.86 -70.37
CA MET A 1 -35.03 -9.95 -69.22
C MET A 1 -34.77 -10.78 -67.98
N CYS A 2 -33.52 -10.80 -67.51
CA CYS A 2 -33.06 -11.69 -66.45
C CYS A 2 -32.77 -10.86 -65.25
N ALA A 3 -33.55 -10.96 -64.16
CA ALA A 3 -33.39 -10.23 -62.96
C ALA A 3 -32.31 -10.89 -62.08
N LYS A 4 -31.21 -10.20 -61.81
CA LYS A 4 -30.17 -10.61 -60.88
C LYS A 4 -30.63 -10.33 -59.40
N ARG A 5 -30.79 -11.41 -58.65
CA ARG A 5 -30.97 -11.32 -57.15
C ARG A 5 -29.62 -11.02 -56.48
N SER A 6 -29.55 -9.92 -55.81
CA SER A 6 -28.43 -9.58 -54.92
C SER A 6 -28.55 -10.36 -53.60
N LYS A 7 -27.44 -10.98 -53.16
CA LYS A 7 -27.31 -11.64 -51.83
C LYS A 7 -27.12 -10.60 -50.74
N PRO A 8 -27.69 -10.79 -49.56
CA PRO A 8 -27.42 -9.89 -48.43
C PRO A 8 -26.02 -10.14 -47.86
N SER A 9 -25.28 -9.07 -47.66
CA SER A 9 -23.97 -9.09 -47.00
C SER A 9 -24.14 -9.35 -45.49
N THR A 10 -23.57 -10.44 -45.01
CA THR A 10 -23.51 -10.77 -43.57
C THR A 10 -22.50 -9.87 -42.92
N LEU A 11 -22.99 -8.93 -42.10
CA LEU A 11 -22.17 -8.10 -41.22
C LEU A 11 -21.58 -9.01 -40.11
N ARG A 12 -20.28 -9.26 -40.13
CA ARG A 12 -19.59 -9.91 -39.01
C ARG A 12 -19.46 -8.88 -37.90
N ILE A 13 -20.22 -9.08 -36.82
CA ILE A 13 -20.01 -8.37 -35.55
C ILE A 13 -18.68 -8.88 -35.00
N ALA A 14 -17.68 -8.00 -34.95
CA ALA A 14 -16.44 -8.27 -34.26
C ALA A 14 -16.78 -8.39 -32.78
N THR A 15 -16.70 -9.57 -32.23
CA THR A 15 -16.71 -9.80 -30.78
C THR A 15 -15.45 -9.16 -30.23
N SER A 16 -15.61 -8.04 -29.51
CA SER A 16 -14.57 -7.45 -28.71
C SER A 16 -14.07 -8.51 -27.72
N HIS A 17 -12.83 -8.92 -27.84
CA HIS A 17 -12.14 -9.62 -26.78
C HIS A 17 -12.09 -8.65 -25.57
N GLN A 18 -13.01 -8.83 -24.65
CA GLN A 18 -12.78 -8.35 -23.28
C GLN A 18 -11.61 -9.18 -22.73
N PRO A 19 -10.57 -8.55 -22.20
CA PRO A 19 -9.55 -9.29 -21.49
C PRO A 19 -10.26 -10.05 -20.35
N HIS A 20 -10.05 -11.36 -20.29
CA HIS A 20 -10.49 -12.18 -19.16
C HIS A 20 -9.73 -11.66 -17.95
N TYR A 21 -10.42 -10.83 -17.18
CA TYR A 21 -9.98 -10.43 -15.86
C TYR A 21 -10.10 -11.66 -14.95
N SER A 22 -8.96 -12.25 -14.58
CA SER A 22 -8.91 -13.15 -13.44
C SER A 22 -9.04 -12.25 -12.19
N PRO A 23 -10.02 -12.50 -11.31
CA PRO A 23 -10.06 -11.78 -10.05
C PRO A 23 -8.72 -12.00 -9.33
N ILE A 24 -8.27 -11.00 -8.57
CA ILE A 24 -7.04 -11.00 -7.75
C ILE A 24 -7.07 -12.14 -6.67
N ALA A 25 -7.90 -13.13 -6.85
CA ALA A 25 -8.40 -14.12 -5.91
C ALA A 25 -7.34 -15.06 -5.31
N ASP A 26 -6.02 -14.89 -5.57
CA ASP A 26 -5.01 -15.78 -5.00
C ASP A 26 -3.64 -15.13 -4.73
N MET A 27 -3.59 -13.82 -4.45
CA MET A 27 -2.34 -13.18 -4.03
C MET A 27 -1.83 -13.82 -2.74
N LYS A 28 -0.60 -14.33 -2.77
CA LYS A 28 0.08 -14.89 -1.60
C LYS A 28 1.10 -13.89 -1.06
N VAL A 29 1.15 -13.74 0.25
CA VAL A 29 2.20 -12.97 0.90
C VAL A 29 2.99 -13.88 1.83
N ILE A 30 4.27 -14.02 1.55
CA ILE A 30 5.21 -14.86 2.30
C ILE A 30 6.12 -13.96 3.13
N VAL A 31 6.32 -14.32 4.39
CA VAL A 31 7.30 -13.66 5.27
C VAL A 31 8.57 -14.49 5.27
N SER A 32 9.71 -13.90 4.91
CA SER A 32 10.98 -14.61 4.84
C SER A 32 11.55 -14.90 6.24
N GLU A 33 12.42 -15.92 6.32
CA GLU A 33 13.17 -16.24 7.54
C GLU A 33 13.97 -15.04 8.08
N GLU A 34 14.49 -14.18 7.21
CA GLU A 34 15.22 -12.97 7.61
C GLU A 34 14.35 -12.03 8.44
N ILE A 35 13.08 -11.86 8.07
CA ILE A 35 12.12 -11.06 8.85
C ILE A 35 11.68 -11.79 10.10
N GLU A 36 11.45 -13.09 10.03
CA GLU A 36 11.10 -13.91 11.20
C GLU A 36 12.18 -13.85 12.30
N GLN A 37 13.46 -13.89 11.91
CA GLN A 37 14.57 -13.80 12.86
C GLN A 37 14.64 -12.44 13.58
N VAL A 38 14.31 -11.36 12.91
CA VAL A 38 14.39 -9.99 13.50
C VAL A 38 13.07 -9.51 14.11
N CYS A 39 11.96 -10.14 13.76
CA CYS A 39 10.61 -9.82 14.23
C CYS A 39 9.68 -11.04 14.18
N PRO A 40 9.89 -12.02 15.08
CA PRO A 40 9.07 -13.26 15.12
C PRO A 40 7.59 -12.99 15.43
N GLU A 41 7.29 -11.84 16.04
CA GLU A 41 5.93 -11.39 16.32
C GLU A 41 5.24 -10.72 15.13
N PHE A 42 5.88 -10.58 13.97
CA PHE A 42 5.31 -9.87 12.82
C PHE A 42 3.92 -10.39 12.41
N VAL A 43 3.00 -9.47 12.22
CA VAL A 43 1.66 -9.71 11.66
C VAL A 43 1.39 -8.66 10.59
N GLY A 44 1.11 -9.10 9.39
CA GLY A 44 0.67 -8.22 8.30
C GLY A 44 -0.79 -8.44 7.91
N ALA A 45 -1.36 -7.47 7.21
CA ALA A 45 -2.62 -7.64 6.49
C ALA A 45 -2.47 -7.17 5.05
N CYS A 46 -3.10 -7.90 4.14
CA CYS A 46 -3.26 -7.54 2.74
C CYS A 46 -4.73 -7.22 2.50
N VAL A 47 -5.04 -6.02 2.05
CA VAL A 47 -6.39 -5.63 1.61
C VAL A 47 -6.37 -5.57 0.09
N GLU A 48 -7.34 -6.20 -0.55
CA GLU A 48 -7.51 -6.24 -2.00
C GLU A 48 -8.89 -5.72 -2.38
N ALA A 49 -8.97 -4.79 -3.33
CA ALA A 49 -10.23 -4.20 -3.72
C ALA A 49 -10.25 -3.70 -5.17
N GLU A 50 -11.40 -3.81 -5.81
CA GLU A 50 -11.71 -3.01 -6.99
C GLU A 50 -12.04 -1.58 -6.56
N VAL A 51 -11.51 -0.60 -7.32
CA VAL A 51 -11.55 0.81 -6.94
C VAL A 51 -11.74 1.73 -8.14
N VAL A 52 -12.23 2.93 -7.88
CA VAL A 52 -12.16 4.06 -8.80
C VAL A 52 -11.35 5.16 -8.14
N ASN A 53 -10.22 5.51 -8.77
CA ASN A 53 -9.38 6.61 -8.30
C ASN A 53 -9.85 7.95 -8.88
N THR A 54 -9.72 9.01 -8.09
CA THR A 54 -10.00 10.39 -8.52
C THR A 54 -8.84 11.32 -8.14
N PRO A 55 -8.62 12.41 -8.89
CA PRO A 55 -7.49 13.31 -8.61
C PRO A 55 -7.55 13.98 -7.24
N TYR A 56 -8.77 14.15 -6.68
CA TYR A 56 -8.98 14.86 -5.42
C TYR A 56 -10.34 14.50 -4.81
N CYS A 57 -10.40 14.41 -3.48
CA CYS A 57 -11.62 14.25 -2.72
C CYS A 57 -11.66 15.23 -1.53
N GLU A 58 -12.46 16.31 -1.65
CA GLU A 58 -12.57 17.35 -0.62
C GLU A 58 -13.01 16.81 0.74
N VAL A 59 -13.96 15.84 0.74
CA VAL A 59 -14.49 15.25 1.98
C VAL A 59 -13.42 14.44 2.70
N LEU A 60 -12.60 13.68 1.97
CA LEU A 60 -11.45 12.97 2.52
C LEU A 60 -10.43 13.95 3.14
N TRP A 61 -10.14 15.04 2.46
CA TRP A 61 -9.21 16.05 2.96
C TRP A 61 -9.72 16.79 4.20
N LYS A 62 -11.02 16.98 4.35
CA LYS A 62 -11.63 17.46 5.61
C LYS A 62 -11.40 16.48 6.76
N GLU A 63 -11.52 15.17 6.50
CA GLU A 63 -11.26 14.11 7.50
C GLU A 63 -9.77 14.09 7.90
N ILE A 64 -8.86 14.17 6.91
CA ILE A 64 -7.41 14.29 7.15
C ILE A 64 -7.09 15.53 8.00
N GLY A 65 -7.70 16.67 7.69
CA GLY A 65 -7.54 17.91 8.45
C GLY A 65 -8.00 17.78 9.89
N ALA A 66 -9.19 17.21 10.11
CA ALA A 66 -9.73 16.97 11.46
C ALA A 66 -8.84 16.04 12.30
N LEU A 67 -8.30 14.97 11.67
CA LEU A 67 -7.31 14.10 12.33
C LEU A 67 -6.05 14.89 12.71
N GLY A 68 -5.57 15.76 11.83
CA GLY A 68 -4.42 16.62 12.09
C GLY A 68 -4.60 17.56 13.27
N GLU A 69 -5.78 18.19 13.40
CA GLU A 69 -6.12 19.05 14.55
C GLU A 69 -6.09 18.25 15.86
N ARG A 70 -6.74 17.06 15.86
CA ARG A 70 -6.72 16.18 17.02
C ARG A 70 -5.30 15.78 17.42
N PHE A 71 -4.47 15.36 16.47
CA PHE A 71 -3.09 14.93 16.75
C PHE A 71 -2.24 16.08 17.28
N ARG A 72 -2.42 17.30 16.79
CA ARG A 72 -1.70 18.48 17.36
C ARG A 72 -2.10 18.79 18.80
N SER A 73 -3.31 18.43 19.22
CA SER A 73 -3.73 18.60 20.62
C SER A 73 -3.25 17.48 21.56
N GLU A 74 -3.00 16.27 21.02
CA GLU A 74 -2.71 15.08 21.81
C GLU A 74 -1.24 14.64 21.77
N LEU A 75 -0.50 14.97 20.71
CA LEU A 75 0.83 14.43 20.44
C LEU A 75 1.87 15.53 20.22
N THR A 76 3.11 15.18 20.51
CA THR A 76 4.30 15.96 20.16
C THR A 76 5.20 15.15 19.21
N THR A 77 6.14 15.82 18.54
CA THR A 77 7.10 15.13 17.68
C THR A 77 8.00 14.17 18.45
N GLU A 78 8.20 14.40 19.72
CA GLU A 78 9.00 13.58 20.65
C GLU A 78 8.26 12.31 21.06
N SER A 79 6.93 12.41 21.28
CA SER A 79 6.09 11.27 21.68
C SER A 79 5.85 10.25 20.58
N LEU A 80 6.09 10.58 19.30
CA LEU A 80 5.86 9.66 18.18
C LEU A 80 6.63 8.34 18.30
N LYS A 81 7.84 8.38 18.84
CA LYS A 81 8.67 7.18 19.07
C LYS A 81 8.11 6.24 20.16
N GLU A 82 7.12 6.69 20.91
CA GLU A 82 6.45 5.92 21.97
C GLU A 82 5.20 5.21 21.45
N ILE A 83 4.70 5.58 20.27
CA ILE A 83 3.62 4.86 19.59
C ILE A 83 4.12 3.46 19.21
N SER A 84 3.44 2.41 19.70
CA SER A 84 3.86 1.01 19.60
C SER A 84 4.23 0.60 18.17
N SER A 85 3.37 0.88 17.20
CA SER A 85 3.57 0.55 15.78
C SER A 85 4.81 1.25 15.18
N ILE A 86 5.04 2.52 15.54
CA ILE A 86 6.21 3.28 15.10
C ILE A 86 7.48 2.77 15.80
N ALA A 87 7.42 2.57 17.14
CA ALA A 87 8.54 2.05 17.91
C ALA A 87 9.00 0.68 17.41
N ALA A 88 8.06 -0.21 17.09
CA ALA A 88 8.34 -1.54 16.57
C ALA A 88 8.99 -1.47 15.17
N THR A 89 8.46 -0.66 14.25
CA THR A 89 9.07 -0.46 12.93
C THR A 89 10.50 0.05 13.05
N ARG A 90 10.76 1.01 13.95
CA ARG A 90 12.10 1.54 14.23
C ARG A 90 13.03 0.48 14.82
N ARG A 91 12.51 -0.43 15.66
CA ARG A 91 13.27 -1.55 16.24
C ARG A 91 13.72 -2.52 15.11
N VAL A 92 12.80 -2.91 14.23
CA VAL A 92 13.11 -3.79 13.09
C VAL A 92 14.13 -3.15 12.16
N TYR A 93 14.03 -1.86 11.85
CA TYR A 93 15.05 -1.18 11.04
C TYR A 93 16.45 -1.32 11.65
N ARG A 94 16.60 -1.08 12.97
CA ARG A 94 17.90 -1.25 13.65
C ARG A 94 18.38 -2.69 13.63
N ALA A 95 17.48 -3.67 13.81
CA ALA A 95 17.83 -5.08 13.77
C ALA A 95 18.32 -5.49 12.36
N CYS A 96 17.77 -4.88 11.30
CA CYS A 96 18.23 -5.04 9.93
C CYS A 96 19.44 -4.15 9.57
N GLY A 97 20.06 -3.45 10.53
CA GLY A 97 21.22 -2.59 10.30
C GLY A 97 20.91 -1.21 9.69
N LYS A 98 19.64 -0.77 9.68
CA LYS A 98 19.22 0.51 9.11
C LYS A 98 18.95 1.56 10.20
N ASP A 99 19.43 2.78 10.02
CA ASP A 99 19.12 3.89 10.92
C ASP A 99 17.73 4.47 10.64
N PRO A 100 16.74 4.28 11.54
CA PRO A 100 15.39 4.80 11.37
C PRO A 100 15.27 6.32 11.48
N SER A 101 16.31 7.02 11.92
CA SER A 101 16.31 8.49 11.95
C SER A 101 16.63 9.06 10.57
N ARG A 102 17.47 8.36 9.80
CA ARG A 102 17.84 8.71 8.43
C ARG A 102 16.81 8.18 7.40
N TYR A 103 16.34 6.94 7.62
CA TYR A 103 15.35 6.25 6.77
C TYR A 103 14.02 6.13 7.51
N ARG A 104 13.40 7.28 7.79
CA ARG A 104 12.20 7.33 8.63
C ARG A 104 11.04 6.53 8.04
N PRO A 105 10.32 5.70 8.87
CA PRO A 105 9.07 5.07 8.46
C PRO A 105 8.05 6.08 7.94
N ALA A 106 7.27 5.70 6.93
CA ALA A 106 6.32 6.60 6.26
C ALA A 106 5.27 7.16 7.24
N SER A 107 4.68 6.30 8.08
CA SER A 107 3.72 6.73 9.11
C SER A 107 4.28 7.81 10.04
N GLU A 108 5.49 7.59 10.57
CA GLU A 108 6.18 8.59 11.42
C GLU A 108 6.44 9.89 10.64
N ALA A 109 6.84 9.79 9.37
CA ALA A 109 7.12 10.97 8.54
C ALA A 109 5.84 11.80 8.29
N LEU A 110 4.73 11.14 7.98
CA LEU A 110 3.43 11.78 7.76
C LEU A 110 2.91 12.47 9.03
N ILE A 111 2.88 11.75 10.16
CA ILE A 111 2.41 12.30 11.44
C ILE A 111 3.29 13.47 11.88
N ARG A 112 4.62 13.33 11.80
CA ARG A 112 5.56 14.42 12.14
C ARG A 112 5.32 15.67 11.31
N ARG A 113 5.06 15.50 10.01
CA ARG A 113 4.75 16.61 9.12
C ARG A 113 3.48 17.34 9.55
N MET A 114 2.45 16.58 9.93
CA MET A 114 1.17 17.08 10.44
C MET A 114 1.32 17.86 11.76
N LEU A 115 2.10 17.31 12.73
CA LEU A 115 2.38 17.96 14.01
C LEU A 115 3.19 19.26 13.85
N GLN A 116 4.02 19.37 12.82
CA GLN A 116 4.75 20.58 12.48
C GLN A 116 3.90 21.65 11.76
N GLY A 117 2.59 21.42 11.60
CA GLY A 117 1.71 22.34 10.88
C GLY A 117 1.99 22.40 9.37
N LYS A 118 2.74 21.45 8.81
CA LYS A 118 3.03 21.39 7.38
C LYS A 118 1.92 20.61 6.67
N GLU A 119 1.46 21.12 5.54
CA GLU A 119 0.48 20.43 4.72
C GLU A 119 1.03 19.09 4.22
N LEU A 120 0.20 18.04 4.25
CA LEU A 120 0.51 16.80 3.57
C LEU A 120 0.49 17.02 2.06
N PHE A 121 1.27 16.23 1.34
CA PHE A 121 1.24 16.27 -0.13
C PHE A 121 -0.03 15.58 -0.63
N GLN A 122 -0.96 16.36 -1.15
CA GLN A 122 -2.11 15.85 -1.88
C GLN A 122 -1.64 15.16 -3.17
N ARG A 123 -2.14 13.96 -3.42
CA ARG A 123 -1.79 13.15 -4.59
C ARG A 123 -3.05 12.81 -5.40
N ASP A 124 -3.70 11.74 -5.05
CA ASP A 124 -4.97 11.27 -5.56
C ASP A 124 -5.74 10.59 -4.42
N THR A 125 -7.00 10.30 -4.64
CA THR A 125 -7.89 9.80 -3.57
C THR A 125 -7.40 8.49 -2.96
N LEU A 126 -6.85 7.56 -3.74
CA LEU A 126 -6.36 6.28 -3.20
C LEU A 126 -5.10 6.46 -2.35
N VAL A 127 -4.13 7.23 -2.81
CA VAL A 127 -2.91 7.53 -2.02
C VAL A 127 -3.28 8.30 -0.75
N ASP A 128 -4.19 9.27 -0.85
CA ASP A 128 -4.59 10.10 0.30
C ASP A 128 -5.34 9.27 1.36
N LEU A 129 -6.22 8.33 0.97
CA LEU A 129 -6.90 7.44 1.93
C LEU A 129 -5.95 6.42 2.57
N VAL A 130 -4.96 5.88 1.84
CA VAL A 130 -3.91 5.01 2.41
C VAL A 130 -3.06 5.79 3.41
N ASN A 131 -2.72 7.04 3.10
CA ASN A 131 -2.02 7.93 4.03
C ASN A 131 -2.85 8.21 5.28
N LEU A 132 -4.16 8.46 5.14
CA LEU A 132 -5.06 8.66 6.28
C LEU A 132 -5.07 7.43 7.20
N ALA A 133 -5.21 6.22 6.64
CA ALA A 133 -5.17 4.97 7.41
C ALA A 133 -3.80 4.77 8.10
N SER A 134 -2.70 5.06 7.41
CA SER A 134 -1.34 5.01 7.95
C SER A 134 -1.16 5.97 9.14
N ILE A 135 -1.65 7.19 9.04
CA ILE A 135 -1.60 8.19 10.11
C ILE A 135 -2.46 7.74 11.30
N ALA A 136 -3.70 7.33 11.05
CA ALA A 136 -4.66 7.01 12.09
C ALA A 136 -4.23 5.84 12.99
N TYR A 137 -3.51 4.86 12.43
CA TYR A 137 -3.07 3.64 13.13
C TYR A 137 -1.56 3.59 13.40
N GLY A 138 -0.78 4.51 12.84
CA GLY A 138 0.68 4.58 13.04
C GLY A 138 1.46 3.49 12.32
N TYR A 139 0.84 2.65 11.49
CA TYR A 139 1.54 1.67 10.66
C TYR A 139 2.03 2.29 9.36
N SER A 140 3.23 1.94 8.93
CA SER A 140 3.67 2.20 7.56
C SER A 140 2.96 1.23 6.63
N ILE A 141 2.20 1.77 5.69
CA ILE A 141 1.33 1.05 4.76
C ILE A 141 1.83 1.30 3.34
N GLY A 142 1.97 0.23 2.56
CA GLY A 142 2.19 0.31 1.12
C GLY A 142 0.87 0.20 0.36
N GLY A 143 0.67 1.05 -0.65
CA GLY A 143 -0.48 0.99 -1.55
C GLY A 143 -0.02 0.83 -3.00
N PHE A 144 -0.57 -0.17 -3.71
CA PHE A 144 -0.06 -0.59 -5.00
C PHE A 144 -1.17 -0.79 -6.03
N ASP A 145 -0.83 -0.53 -7.28
CA ASP A 145 -1.61 -0.98 -8.42
C ASP A 145 -1.31 -2.47 -8.67
N ALA A 146 -2.27 -3.33 -8.35
CA ALA A 146 -2.11 -4.77 -8.41
C ALA A 146 -1.86 -5.28 -9.85
N ASP A 147 -2.38 -4.58 -10.86
CA ASP A 147 -2.18 -4.95 -12.27
C ASP A 147 -0.73 -4.80 -12.73
N LYS A 148 0.12 -4.15 -11.91
CA LYS A 148 1.54 -3.95 -12.19
C LYS A 148 2.46 -4.93 -11.46
N PHE A 149 1.91 -5.84 -10.67
CA PHE A 149 2.68 -6.92 -10.08
C PHE A 149 3.05 -7.99 -11.11
N GLU A 150 4.21 -8.58 -10.94
CA GLU A 150 4.68 -9.71 -11.76
C GLU A 150 4.61 -11.00 -10.92
N GLY A 151 3.68 -11.90 -11.32
CA GLY A 151 3.37 -13.12 -10.56
C GLY A 151 2.26 -12.94 -9.53
N ASP A 152 2.01 -13.98 -8.75
CA ASP A 152 0.93 -14.11 -7.77
C ASP A 152 1.40 -14.08 -6.31
N THR A 153 2.71 -13.92 -6.10
CA THR A 153 3.33 -14.04 -4.77
C THR A 153 4.18 -12.82 -4.46
N LEU A 154 3.93 -12.22 -3.30
CA LEU A 154 4.79 -11.20 -2.70
C LEU A 154 5.58 -11.81 -1.56
N THR A 155 6.88 -11.53 -1.50
CA THR A 155 7.75 -11.96 -0.39
C THR A 155 8.23 -10.74 0.39
N LEU A 156 7.93 -10.70 1.69
CA LEU A 156 8.52 -9.73 2.62
C LEU A 156 9.88 -10.25 3.09
N GLY A 157 10.94 -9.54 2.76
CA GLY A 157 12.33 -9.87 3.16
C GLY A 157 13.10 -8.61 3.52
N VAL A 158 14.43 -8.72 3.57
CA VAL A 158 15.33 -7.59 3.84
C VAL A 158 16.05 -7.16 2.56
N GLY A 159 16.11 -5.86 2.30
CA GLY A 159 16.78 -5.28 1.14
C GLY A 159 18.28 -5.56 1.14
N ARG A 160 18.83 -5.88 -0.03
CA ARG A 160 20.23 -6.22 -0.23
C ARG A 160 21.05 -5.02 -0.72
N ASP A 161 22.34 -5.07 -0.52
CA ASP A 161 23.22 -4.05 -1.07
C ASP A 161 23.25 -4.13 -2.62
N GLY A 162 23.18 -2.95 -3.25
CA GLY A 162 23.11 -2.86 -4.71
C GLY A 162 21.81 -3.36 -5.34
N GLU A 163 20.79 -3.72 -4.56
CA GLU A 163 19.49 -4.14 -5.08
C GLU A 163 18.82 -2.98 -5.84
N PRO A 164 18.45 -3.17 -7.14
CA PRO A 164 17.80 -2.13 -7.92
C PRO A 164 16.45 -1.73 -7.33
N TYR A 165 16.30 -0.46 -7.02
CA TYR A 165 15.05 0.06 -6.49
C TYR A 165 14.86 1.54 -6.85
N GLU A 166 13.79 1.85 -7.56
CA GLU A 166 13.42 3.23 -7.90
C GLU A 166 12.27 3.68 -7.01
N GLY A 167 12.56 4.56 -6.05
CA GLY A 167 11.54 5.11 -5.14
C GLY A 167 10.72 6.21 -5.80
N ILE A 168 9.40 6.24 -5.55
CA ILE A 168 8.48 7.23 -6.13
C ILE A 168 8.98 8.65 -5.86
N GLY A 169 9.28 9.38 -6.95
CA GLY A 169 9.75 10.77 -6.91
C GLY A 169 11.13 10.95 -6.28
N ARG A 170 11.92 9.88 -6.09
CA ARG A 170 13.25 9.90 -5.47
C ARG A 170 14.36 9.35 -6.37
N GLY A 171 13.99 8.71 -7.50
CA GLY A 171 14.93 7.99 -8.34
C GLY A 171 15.49 6.74 -7.64
N ILE A 172 16.71 6.34 -8.02
CA ILE A 172 17.37 5.16 -7.44
C ILE A 172 17.74 5.40 -5.98
N ILE A 173 17.26 4.53 -5.09
CA ILE A 173 17.55 4.59 -3.65
C ILE A 173 18.15 3.27 -3.16
N ASN A 174 19.03 3.35 -2.14
CA ASN A 174 19.59 2.18 -1.49
C ASN A 174 18.63 1.65 -0.41
N ILE A 175 18.05 0.47 -0.69
CA ILE A 175 17.13 -0.22 0.22
C ILE A 175 17.80 -1.27 1.11
N ALA A 176 19.14 -1.43 1.04
CA ALA A 176 19.87 -2.38 1.89
C ALA A 176 19.49 -2.21 3.37
N GLY A 177 19.11 -3.30 4.02
CA GLY A 177 18.68 -3.30 5.42
C GLY A 177 17.28 -2.70 5.68
N LEU A 178 16.49 -2.42 4.67
CA LEU A 178 15.07 -2.11 4.85
C LEU A 178 14.23 -3.37 4.66
N PRO A 179 13.17 -3.60 5.44
CA PRO A 179 12.12 -4.54 5.06
C PRO A 179 11.59 -4.17 3.67
N VAL A 180 11.43 -5.13 2.78
CA VAL A 180 10.98 -4.90 1.41
C VAL A 180 10.10 -6.03 0.91
N TYR A 181 8.95 -5.67 0.32
CA TYR A 181 8.13 -6.60 -0.44
C TYR A 181 8.69 -6.72 -1.85
N ARG A 182 8.72 -7.95 -2.36
CA ARG A 182 9.15 -8.28 -3.72
C ARG A 182 8.12 -9.15 -4.41
N ASP A 183 7.86 -8.84 -5.65
CA ASP A 183 7.26 -9.77 -6.60
C ASP A 183 8.35 -10.52 -7.38
N SER A 184 8.00 -11.27 -8.44
CA SER A 184 8.97 -12.02 -9.24
C SER A 184 9.99 -11.13 -9.97
N LYS A 185 9.71 -9.84 -10.15
CA LYS A 185 10.60 -8.88 -10.83
C LYS A 185 11.54 -8.13 -9.89
N GLY A 186 11.16 -7.95 -8.64
CA GLY A 186 11.98 -7.24 -7.66
C GLY A 186 11.17 -6.44 -6.64
N GLY A 187 11.83 -5.52 -5.94
CA GLY A 187 11.21 -4.74 -4.88
C GLY A 187 10.03 -3.90 -5.35
N VAL A 188 8.92 -3.96 -4.62
CA VAL A 188 7.69 -3.20 -4.87
C VAL A 188 7.44 -2.12 -3.82
N GLY A 189 7.77 -2.38 -2.56
CA GLY A 189 7.52 -1.43 -1.47
C GLY A 189 8.38 -1.69 -0.24
N THR A 190 8.71 -0.61 0.48
CA THR A 190 9.35 -0.61 1.79
C THR A 190 8.54 0.27 2.74
N PRO A 191 8.67 0.12 4.08
CA PRO A 191 7.98 1.03 5.00
C PRO A 191 8.44 2.50 4.93
N THR A 192 9.41 2.82 4.07
CA THR A 192 9.91 4.20 3.82
C THR A 192 9.46 4.78 2.48
N SER A 193 9.35 3.96 1.43
CA SER A 193 9.02 4.39 0.07
C SER A 193 8.60 3.21 -0.80
N ASP A 194 7.55 3.39 -1.59
CA ASP A 194 7.13 2.43 -2.59
C ASP A 194 7.88 2.62 -3.90
N ASN A 195 7.87 1.58 -4.75
CA ASN A 195 8.56 1.57 -6.03
C ASN A 195 7.75 2.27 -7.12
N GLU A 196 8.44 3.02 -7.99
CA GLU A 196 7.83 3.73 -9.13
C GLU A 196 7.04 2.80 -10.06
N ARG A 197 7.47 1.54 -10.24
CA ARG A 197 6.87 0.56 -11.14
C ARG A 197 5.45 0.19 -10.74
N THR A 198 5.20 -0.02 -9.45
CA THR A 198 3.93 -0.53 -8.92
C THR A 198 3.06 0.54 -8.27
N LYS A 199 3.42 1.82 -8.48
CA LYS A 199 2.70 2.93 -7.89
C LYS A 199 1.24 3.02 -8.34
N ILE A 200 0.39 3.49 -7.43
CA ILE A 200 -0.97 3.92 -7.72
C ILE A 200 -0.95 5.06 -8.74
N CYS A 201 -1.92 5.06 -9.66
CA CYS A 201 -2.18 6.14 -10.61
C CYS A 201 -3.70 6.32 -10.79
N LEU A 202 -4.11 7.31 -11.56
CA LEU A 202 -5.55 7.59 -11.77
C LEU A 202 -6.28 6.44 -12.50
N GLU A 203 -5.55 5.66 -13.27
CA GLU A 203 -6.04 4.50 -14.01
C GLU A 203 -6.14 3.23 -13.16
N THR A 204 -5.57 3.22 -11.95
CA THR A 204 -5.62 2.05 -11.06
C THR A 204 -7.06 1.63 -10.80
N ARG A 205 -7.34 0.34 -11.00
CA ARG A 205 -8.64 -0.30 -10.79
C ARG A 205 -8.59 -1.42 -9.76
N HIS A 206 -7.45 -2.01 -9.57
CA HIS A 206 -7.20 -3.08 -8.61
C HIS A 206 -6.13 -2.61 -7.64
N LEU A 207 -6.57 -2.38 -6.40
CA LEU A 207 -5.74 -1.89 -5.32
C LEU A 207 -5.32 -3.03 -4.40
N VAL A 208 -4.02 -3.11 -4.11
CA VAL A 208 -3.48 -3.89 -2.99
C VAL A 208 -2.91 -2.93 -1.96
N VAL A 209 -3.28 -3.15 -0.68
CA VAL A 209 -2.75 -2.39 0.45
C VAL A 209 -2.11 -3.36 1.46
N LEU A 210 -0.83 -3.14 1.78
CA LEU A 210 -0.06 -3.96 2.71
C LEU A 210 0.19 -3.22 4.01
N ILE A 211 -0.30 -3.77 5.12
CA ILE A 211 -0.14 -3.23 6.47
C ILE A 211 0.99 -3.95 7.18
N ASN A 212 1.91 -3.21 7.78
CA ASN A 212 3.10 -3.75 8.43
C ASN A 212 3.00 -3.67 9.96
N GLY A 213 2.52 -4.71 10.61
CA GLY A 213 2.37 -4.82 12.07
C GLY A 213 3.60 -5.46 12.72
N TYR A 214 4.72 -4.74 12.82
CA TYR A 214 5.94 -5.19 13.50
C TYR A 214 5.82 -5.24 15.03
N ASP A 215 4.73 -4.75 15.59
CA ASP A 215 4.42 -4.81 17.02
C ASP A 215 3.66 -6.07 17.43
N GLY A 216 3.33 -6.94 16.47
CA GLY A 216 2.60 -8.18 16.71
C GLY A 216 1.14 -8.01 17.13
N ASN A 217 0.60 -6.79 17.09
CA ASN A 217 -0.76 -6.50 17.51
C ASN A 217 -1.77 -6.81 16.40
N GLU A 218 -2.15 -8.08 16.28
CA GLU A 218 -3.10 -8.55 15.27
C GLU A 218 -4.44 -7.83 15.31
N GLN A 219 -4.95 -7.54 16.51
CA GLN A 219 -6.23 -6.83 16.64
C GLN A 219 -6.15 -5.42 16.06
N HIS A 220 -5.04 -4.71 16.28
CA HIS A 220 -4.83 -3.38 15.73
C HIS A 220 -4.60 -3.40 14.22
N VAL A 221 -3.90 -4.42 13.70
CA VAL A 221 -3.74 -4.64 12.25
C VAL A 221 -5.09 -4.93 11.59
N LYS A 222 -5.94 -5.78 12.16
CA LYS A 222 -7.29 -6.05 11.67
C LYS A 222 -8.15 -4.79 11.66
N ALA A 223 -8.15 -4.03 12.76
CA ALA A 223 -8.90 -2.78 12.84
C ALA A 223 -8.45 -1.77 11.76
N ASN A 224 -7.16 -1.72 11.44
CA ASN A 224 -6.66 -0.88 10.34
C ASN A 224 -7.14 -1.38 8.98
N ALA A 225 -7.13 -2.70 8.72
CA ALA A 225 -7.65 -3.28 7.47
C ALA A 225 -9.14 -2.96 7.28
N GLU A 226 -9.95 -3.12 8.33
CA GLU A 226 -11.38 -2.78 8.33
C GLU A 226 -11.62 -1.27 8.14
N TYR A 227 -10.75 -0.44 8.69
CA TYR A 227 -10.80 1.00 8.46
C TYR A 227 -10.49 1.34 7.00
N ILE A 228 -9.48 0.71 6.38
CA ILE A 228 -9.18 0.86 4.95
C ILE A 228 -10.40 0.46 4.12
N GLN A 229 -11.04 -0.68 4.39
CA GLN A 229 -12.25 -1.10 3.70
C GLN A 229 -13.38 -0.06 3.81
N THR A 230 -13.50 0.56 4.98
CA THR A 230 -14.49 1.65 5.22
C THR A 230 -14.18 2.88 4.37
N LEU A 231 -12.91 3.28 4.30
CA LEU A 231 -12.45 4.40 3.46
C LEU A 231 -12.66 4.12 1.97
N LEU A 232 -12.41 2.87 1.52
CA LEU A 232 -12.64 2.45 0.14
C LEU A 232 -14.12 2.54 -0.25
N ARG A 233 -15.03 2.07 0.63
CA ARG A 233 -16.49 2.23 0.41
C ARG A 233 -16.90 3.69 0.33
N LYS A 234 -16.29 4.53 1.15
CA LYS A 234 -16.69 5.94 1.27
C LYS A 234 -16.15 6.81 0.13
N TYR A 235 -14.95 6.53 -0.38
CA TYR A 235 -14.20 7.45 -1.24
C TYR A 235 -13.78 6.88 -2.59
N ALA A 236 -13.77 5.56 -2.78
CA ALA A 236 -13.22 4.92 -3.97
C ALA A 236 -14.24 4.11 -4.79
N GLN A 237 -15.55 4.34 -4.59
CA GLN A 237 -16.64 3.62 -5.27
C GLN A 237 -16.46 2.09 -5.20
N SER A 238 -15.93 1.58 -4.10
CA SER A 238 -15.62 0.19 -3.85
C SER A 238 -16.64 -0.45 -2.92
N ASP A 239 -16.80 -1.78 -2.99
CA ASP A 239 -17.51 -2.54 -1.95
C ASP A 239 -16.65 -2.75 -0.69
N GLY A 240 -15.38 -2.29 -0.72
CA GLY A 240 -14.40 -2.40 0.35
C GLY A 240 -13.47 -3.61 0.18
N GLY A 241 -13.74 -4.48 -0.78
CA GLY A 241 -12.92 -5.65 -1.07
C GLY A 241 -12.81 -6.64 0.08
N THR A 242 -11.77 -7.44 0.05
CA THR A 242 -11.45 -8.44 1.06
C THR A 242 -10.12 -8.15 1.74
N TYR A 243 -9.86 -8.78 2.89
CA TYR A 243 -8.51 -8.79 3.46
C TYR A 243 -8.17 -10.14 4.07
N PHE A 244 -6.88 -10.44 4.14
CA PHE A 244 -6.36 -11.58 4.89
C PHE A 244 -5.16 -11.18 5.74
N ILE A 245 -4.95 -11.94 6.81
CA ILE A 245 -3.81 -11.78 7.71
C ILE A 245 -2.71 -12.75 7.27
N TYR A 246 -1.46 -12.30 7.28
CA TYR A 246 -0.30 -13.13 7.01
C TYR A 246 0.78 -12.91 8.07
N ARG A 247 1.59 -13.94 8.29
CA ARG A 247 2.67 -13.98 9.28
C ARG A 247 3.71 -15.01 8.86
N SER A 248 4.81 -15.12 9.59
CA SER A 248 5.76 -16.23 9.41
C SER A 248 5.07 -17.57 9.66
N GLU A 249 5.31 -18.53 8.79
CA GLU A 249 4.94 -19.93 9.03
C GLU A 249 5.94 -20.48 10.07
N LYS A 250 5.43 -20.84 11.26
CA LYS A 250 6.24 -21.49 12.30
C LYS A 250 6.51 -22.94 11.94
#